data_a2604ba351fad6a4d4fd832170672296
#
_entry.id   a2604ba351fad6a4d4fd832170672296
#
_cell.length_a   1.000
_cell.length_b   1.000
_cell.length_c   1.000
_cell.angle_alpha   90.00
_cell.angle_beta   90.00
_cell.angle_gamma   90.00
#
_symmetry.space_group_name_H-M   'P 1'
#
loop_
_entity.id
_entity.type
_entity.pdbx_description
1 polymer ?
#
loop_
_entity_poly.entity_id
_entity_poly.type
_entity_poly.pdbx_seq_one_letter_code
_entity_poly.pdbx_strand_id
1 'polypeptide(L)'
;MRKNRQLKKESLVLGKLLRKIAPRIGASVFLEPEWEIAGQITFKGGKHSYFRYNTLDLNPVGSSDIAKDKDYANLFMRRLGYPVVPDSKTFFSKEWTEAIEASRRTIDDAYIHAKRLGFPVVVKPNSGSQGSGVAIVHNRREFYRAMRAAFKLDRVVLVQRPVYGRDYRLVVLDN
;
A
#
# COMPACT_ATOMS: atom_id res chain seq x y z
N MET A 1 -6.39 20.25 -12.13
CA MET A 1 -5.59 20.04 -13.36
C MET A 1 -4.09 19.81 -13.13
N ARG A 2 -3.41 20.42 -12.14
CA ARG A 2 -1.96 20.21 -11.89
C ARG A 2 -1.57 18.80 -11.38
N LYS A 3 -2.38 18.14 -10.54
CA LYS A 3 -2.12 16.79 -10.04
C LYS A 3 -2.08 15.70 -11.13
N ASN A 4 -2.94 15.80 -12.14
CA ASN A 4 -2.96 14.84 -13.27
C ASN A 4 -1.74 14.94 -14.18
N ARG A 5 -1.11 16.14 -14.28
CA ARG A 5 0.08 16.33 -15.11
C ARG A 5 1.34 15.73 -14.46
N GLN A 6 1.40 15.73 -13.11
CA GLN A 6 2.52 15.18 -12.34
C GLN A 6 2.49 13.64 -12.35
N LEU A 7 1.31 13.03 -12.17
CA LEU A 7 1.10 11.58 -12.30
C LEU A 7 1.48 11.06 -13.71
N LYS A 8 1.17 11.84 -14.76
CA LYS A 8 1.53 11.48 -16.14
C LYS A 8 3.04 11.52 -16.38
N LYS A 9 3.80 12.34 -15.65
CA LYS A 9 5.26 12.48 -15.81
C LYS A 9 6.02 11.37 -15.07
N GLU A 10 5.54 10.93 -13.91
CA GLU A 10 6.16 9.87 -13.09
C GLU A 10 5.86 8.46 -13.63
N SER A 11 4.66 8.22 -14.16
CA SER A 11 4.27 6.93 -14.74
C SER A 11 5.01 6.59 -16.05
N LEU A 12 5.49 7.61 -16.77
CA LEU A 12 6.23 7.46 -18.01
C LEU A 12 7.70 7.05 -17.84
N VAL A 13 8.24 7.06 -16.61
CA VAL A 13 9.67 6.83 -16.38
C VAL A 13 10.03 5.36 -16.58
N LEU A 14 9.28 4.42 -16.01
CA LEU A 14 9.63 3.00 -16.08
C LEU A 14 9.56 2.46 -17.50
N GLY A 15 8.47 2.70 -18.23
CA GLY A 15 8.31 2.22 -19.61
C GLY A 15 9.43 2.71 -20.54
N LYS A 16 9.76 3.99 -20.46
CA LYS A 16 10.86 4.60 -21.23
C LYS A 16 12.22 4.02 -20.84
N LEU A 17 12.44 3.80 -19.54
CA LEU A 17 13.67 3.20 -19.05
C LEU A 17 13.80 1.75 -19.55
N LEU A 18 12.76 0.96 -19.43
CA LEU A 18 12.72 -0.43 -19.90
C LEU A 18 12.98 -0.50 -21.41
N ARG A 19 12.34 0.36 -22.21
CA ARG A 19 12.59 0.45 -23.68
C ARG A 19 14.05 0.77 -24.00
N LYS A 20 14.70 1.59 -23.17
CA LYS A 20 16.11 1.96 -23.35
C LYS A 20 17.08 0.84 -22.95
N ILE A 21 16.77 0.06 -21.93
CA ILE A 21 17.69 -0.95 -21.40
C ILE A 21 17.46 -2.35 -21.97
N ALA A 22 16.22 -2.70 -22.33
CA ALA A 22 15.88 -4.05 -22.82
C ALA A 22 16.74 -4.54 -23.99
N PRO A 23 17.12 -3.71 -24.99
CA PRO A 23 18.00 -4.16 -26.07
C PRO A 23 19.37 -4.65 -25.59
N ARG A 24 19.87 -4.15 -24.43
CA ARG A 24 21.17 -4.56 -23.87
C ARG A 24 21.19 -6.01 -23.39
N ILE A 25 20.02 -6.58 -23.11
CA ILE A 25 19.84 -7.97 -22.68
C ILE A 25 19.13 -8.82 -23.76
N GLY A 26 19.08 -8.32 -25.00
CA GLY A 26 18.41 -9.01 -26.10
C GLY A 26 16.88 -9.09 -25.96
N ALA A 27 16.28 -8.16 -25.24
CA ALA A 27 14.84 -8.07 -25.10
C ALA A 27 14.26 -6.88 -25.86
N SER A 28 12.97 -6.91 -26.14
CA SER A 28 12.19 -5.79 -26.68
C SER A 28 11.06 -5.40 -25.75
N VAL A 29 10.59 -4.16 -25.86
CA VAL A 29 9.50 -3.64 -25.02
C VAL A 29 8.42 -3.04 -25.91
N PHE A 30 7.23 -3.57 -25.78
CA PHE A 30 6.00 -2.96 -26.28
C PHE A 30 5.40 -2.11 -25.15
N LEU A 31 5.02 -0.86 -25.46
CA LEU A 31 4.28 0.01 -24.56
C LEU A 31 2.89 0.21 -25.14
N GLU A 32 1.89 0.21 -24.30
CA GLU A 32 0.54 0.60 -24.64
C GLU A 32 0.57 2.04 -25.22
N PRO A 33 -0.05 2.26 -26.42
CA PRO A 33 0.25 3.46 -27.23
C PRO A 33 -0.36 4.77 -26.70
N GLU A 34 -1.41 4.73 -25.89
CA GLU A 34 -2.12 5.94 -25.47
C GLU A 34 -1.47 6.59 -24.24
N TRP A 35 -1.17 5.82 -23.22
CA TRP A 35 -0.69 6.32 -21.93
C TRP A 35 0.73 5.89 -21.58
N GLU A 36 1.24 4.88 -22.24
CA GLU A 36 2.56 4.25 -21.99
C GLU A 36 2.75 3.78 -20.52
N ILE A 37 1.66 3.48 -19.81
CA ILE A 37 1.67 3.07 -18.40
C ILE A 37 1.70 1.56 -18.20
N ALA A 38 1.40 0.81 -19.24
CA ALA A 38 1.47 -0.65 -19.26
C ALA A 38 2.31 -1.11 -20.45
N GLY A 39 2.88 -2.28 -20.34
CA GLY A 39 3.66 -2.83 -21.44
C GLY A 39 4.05 -4.30 -21.23
N GLN A 40 4.69 -4.83 -22.25
CA GLN A 40 5.19 -6.19 -22.33
C GLN A 40 6.68 -6.16 -22.66
N ILE A 41 7.44 -6.94 -21.92
CA ILE A 41 8.85 -7.23 -22.20
C ILE A 41 8.87 -8.60 -22.88
N THR A 42 9.46 -8.67 -24.07
CA THR A 42 9.68 -9.93 -24.80
C THR A 42 11.16 -10.25 -24.76
N PHE A 43 11.52 -11.36 -24.14
CA PHE A 43 12.89 -11.85 -24.04
C PHE A 43 13.29 -12.68 -25.25
N LYS A 44 14.60 -12.80 -25.48
CA LYS A 44 15.18 -13.73 -26.46
C LYS A 44 14.71 -15.15 -26.10
N GLY A 45 14.04 -15.83 -27.02
CA GLY A 45 13.39 -17.13 -26.77
C GLY A 45 11.87 -17.08 -26.57
N GLY A 46 11.25 -15.90 -26.70
CA GLY A 46 9.80 -15.76 -26.75
C GLY A 46 9.10 -15.67 -25.41
N LYS A 47 9.82 -15.74 -24.29
CA LYS A 47 9.23 -15.50 -22.95
C LYS A 47 8.76 -14.06 -22.83
N HIS A 48 7.59 -13.87 -22.22
CA HIS A 48 7.01 -12.55 -21.96
C HIS A 48 6.95 -12.27 -20.47
N SER A 49 7.10 -10.99 -20.12
CA SER A 49 6.81 -10.44 -18.78
C SER A 49 6.05 -9.14 -18.96
N TYR A 50 5.15 -8.83 -18.03
CA TYR A 50 4.27 -7.68 -18.12
C TYR A 50 4.58 -6.68 -17.02
N PHE A 51 4.22 -5.43 -17.25
CA PHE A 51 4.31 -4.40 -16.23
C PHE A 51 3.18 -3.37 -16.37
N ARG A 52 2.84 -2.76 -15.25
CA ARG A 52 1.95 -1.62 -15.18
C ARG A 52 2.40 -0.66 -14.10
N TYR A 53 2.55 0.62 -14.43
CA TYR A 53 3.19 1.62 -13.55
C TYR A 53 4.57 1.14 -13.08
N ASN A 54 4.77 1.01 -11.76
CA ASN A 54 6.01 0.51 -11.14
C ASN A 54 5.91 -0.98 -10.74
N THR A 55 4.85 -1.67 -11.13
CA THR A 55 4.65 -3.09 -10.83
C THR A 55 5.17 -3.91 -11.99
N LEU A 56 6.20 -4.69 -11.71
CA LEU A 56 6.77 -5.69 -12.62
C LEU A 56 6.26 -7.06 -12.22
N ASP A 57 6.27 -7.98 -13.18
CA ASP A 57 5.91 -9.39 -13.01
C ASP A 57 7.09 -10.18 -12.37
N LEU A 58 7.49 -9.75 -11.15
CA LEU A 58 8.63 -10.30 -10.41
C LEU A 58 8.20 -11.15 -9.21
N ASN A 59 7.08 -10.81 -8.60
CA ASN A 59 6.61 -11.49 -7.40
C ASN A 59 5.37 -12.34 -7.69
N PRO A 60 5.20 -13.48 -7.01
CA PRO A 60 3.95 -14.23 -7.04
C PRO A 60 2.76 -13.35 -6.65
N VAL A 61 1.61 -13.58 -7.29
CA VAL A 61 0.41 -12.75 -7.11
C VAL A 61 -0.02 -12.69 -5.64
N GLY A 62 -0.04 -13.82 -4.95
CA GLY A 62 -0.41 -13.88 -3.53
C GLY A 62 0.51 -13.06 -2.63
N SER A 63 1.82 -13.13 -2.85
CA SER A 63 2.81 -12.33 -2.09
C SER A 63 2.64 -10.84 -2.36
N SER A 64 2.39 -10.47 -3.61
CA SER A 64 2.14 -9.08 -4.00
C SER A 64 0.85 -8.53 -3.41
N ASP A 65 -0.18 -9.36 -3.29
CA ASP A 65 -1.47 -8.96 -2.72
C ASP A 65 -1.39 -8.78 -1.20
N ILE A 66 -0.74 -9.71 -0.51
CA ILE A 66 -0.44 -9.60 0.92
C ILE A 66 0.37 -8.33 1.21
N ALA A 67 1.36 -8.00 0.40
CA ALA A 67 2.21 -6.82 0.60
C ALA A 67 1.45 -5.48 0.44
N LYS A 68 0.31 -5.46 -0.25
CA LYS A 68 -0.57 -4.28 -0.37
C LYS A 68 -1.44 -4.06 0.86
N ASP A 69 -1.69 -5.10 1.63
CA ASP A 69 -2.47 -5.09 2.87
C ASP A 69 -1.53 -4.96 4.07
N LYS A 70 -1.60 -3.81 4.79
CA LYS A 70 -0.68 -3.53 5.90
C LYS A 70 -0.85 -4.47 7.09
N ASP A 71 -2.07 -4.97 7.31
CA ASP A 71 -2.36 -5.89 8.41
C ASP A 71 -1.77 -7.27 8.12
N TYR A 72 -2.03 -7.82 6.93
CA TYR A 72 -1.46 -9.09 6.52
C TYR A 72 0.05 -9.02 6.33
N ALA A 73 0.59 -7.94 5.78
CA ALA A 73 2.03 -7.73 5.70
C ALA A 73 2.68 -7.76 7.10
N ASN A 74 2.10 -7.05 8.08
CA ASN A 74 2.56 -7.07 9.48
C ASN A 74 2.46 -8.47 10.10
N LEU A 75 1.40 -9.23 9.80
CA LEU A 75 1.23 -10.59 10.28
C LEU A 75 2.39 -11.49 9.81
N PHE A 76 2.65 -11.49 8.51
CA PHE A 76 3.70 -12.36 7.94
C PHE A 76 5.10 -11.89 8.31
N MET A 77 5.36 -10.58 8.36
CA MET A 77 6.65 -10.04 8.82
C MET A 77 6.93 -10.46 10.27
N ARG A 78 5.91 -10.34 11.15
CA ARG A 78 6.04 -10.79 12.55
C ARG A 78 6.30 -12.30 12.64
N ARG A 79 5.58 -13.10 11.84
CA ARG A 79 5.77 -14.56 11.81
C ARG A 79 7.18 -14.96 11.38
N LEU A 80 7.81 -14.15 10.53
CA LEU A 80 9.18 -14.34 10.06
C LEU A 80 10.24 -13.73 11.02
N GLY A 81 9.84 -13.18 12.16
CA GLY A 81 10.75 -12.60 13.14
C GLY A 81 11.20 -11.17 12.86
N TYR A 82 10.64 -10.52 11.84
CA TYR A 82 10.98 -9.13 11.54
C TYR A 82 10.29 -8.16 12.50
N PRO A 83 10.94 -7.03 12.83
CA PRO A 83 10.33 -5.99 13.63
C PRO A 83 9.15 -5.33 12.88
N VAL A 84 8.02 -5.24 13.56
CA VAL A 84 6.83 -4.54 13.09
C VAL A 84 6.33 -3.59 14.15
N VAL A 85 5.48 -2.63 13.78
CA VAL A 85 4.86 -1.73 14.75
C VAL A 85 4.02 -2.55 15.73
N PRO A 86 4.35 -2.53 17.04
CA PRO A 86 3.58 -3.27 18.03
C PRO A 86 2.15 -2.72 18.16
N ASP A 87 1.23 -3.59 18.57
CA ASP A 87 -0.16 -3.23 18.87
C ASP A 87 -0.92 -2.58 17.71
N SER A 88 -0.43 -2.75 16.48
CA SER A 88 -1.15 -2.36 15.27
C SER A 88 -2.38 -3.23 15.09
N LYS A 89 -3.55 -2.60 14.89
CA LYS A 89 -4.83 -3.31 14.77
C LYS A 89 -5.73 -2.66 13.74
N THR A 90 -6.44 -3.48 12.96
CA THR A 90 -7.42 -3.03 11.97
C THR A 90 -8.83 -2.96 12.54
N PHE A 91 -9.60 -2.02 11.99
CA PHE A 91 -11.01 -1.80 12.28
C PHE A 91 -11.77 -1.57 10.98
N PHE A 92 -13.06 -1.84 10.99
CA PHE A 92 -13.88 -1.95 9.78
C PHE A 92 -14.92 -0.83 9.71
N SER A 93 -15.26 -0.40 8.49
CA SER A 93 -16.43 0.44 8.29
C SER A 93 -17.69 -0.32 8.71
N LYS A 94 -18.77 0.41 8.99
CA LYS A 94 -20.04 -0.18 9.42
C LYS A 94 -20.54 -1.19 8.37
N GLU A 95 -20.54 -0.80 7.11
CA GLU A 95 -20.99 -1.62 5.98
C GLU A 95 -20.16 -2.90 5.83
N TRP A 96 -18.85 -2.79 6.06
CA TRP A 96 -17.97 -3.95 5.97
C TRP A 96 -18.12 -4.87 7.19
N THR A 97 -18.30 -4.30 8.38
CA THR A 97 -18.58 -5.07 9.61
C THR A 97 -19.84 -5.92 9.45
N GLU A 98 -20.90 -5.32 8.88
CA GLU A 98 -22.16 -6.02 8.61
C GLU A 98 -21.98 -7.11 7.54
N ALA A 99 -21.25 -6.82 6.45
CA ALA A 99 -21.03 -7.76 5.36
C ALA A 99 -20.25 -9.02 5.72
N ILE A 100 -19.33 -8.92 6.69
CA ILE A 100 -18.48 -10.05 7.15
C ILE A 100 -18.89 -10.59 8.52
N GLU A 101 -20.02 -10.12 9.07
CA GLU A 101 -20.54 -10.49 10.40
C GLU A 101 -19.51 -10.31 11.54
N ALA A 102 -18.65 -9.31 11.43
CA ALA A 102 -17.58 -9.03 12.37
C ALA A 102 -18.06 -8.22 13.58
N SER A 103 -18.28 -8.84 14.71
CA SER A 103 -18.90 -8.23 15.89
C SER A 103 -18.04 -7.29 16.74
N ARG A 104 -16.71 -7.18 16.51
CA ARG A 104 -15.78 -6.44 17.41
C ARG A 104 -14.67 -5.71 16.67
N ARG A 105 -14.99 -4.97 15.63
CA ARG A 105 -14.02 -4.19 14.86
C ARG A 105 -14.57 -2.86 14.38
N THR A 106 -15.51 -2.30 15.13
CA THR A 106 -16.19 -1.03 14.84
C THR A 106 -15.29 0.17 15.14
N ILE A 107 -15.77 1.38 14.79
CA ILE A 107 -15.10 2.63 15.11
C ILE A 107 -14.99 2.86 16.64
N ASP A 108 -15.96 2.39 17.42
CA ASP A 108 -15.94 2.52 18.87
C ASP A 108 -14.96 1.54 19.52
N ASP A 109 -14.85 0.33 18.99
CA ASP A 109 -13.78 -0.61 19.36
C ASP A 109 -12.40 -0.05 19.03
N ALA A 110 -12.27 0.64 17.89
CA ALA A 110 -11.04 1.34 17.51
C ALA A 110 -10.68 2.44 18.52
N TYR A 111 -11.68 3.20 19.02
CA TYR A 111 -11.45 4.21 20.05
C TYR A 111 -11.03 3.60 21.39
N ILE A 112 -11.63 2.48 21.79
CA ILE A 112 -11.22 1.73 22.98
C ILE A 112 -9.77 1.27 22.85
N HIS A 113 -9.38 0.76 21.66
CA HIS A 113 -8.01 0.38 21.36
C HIS A 113 -7.06 1.59 21.43
N ALA A 114 -7.41 2.71 20.81
CA ALA A 114 -6.62 3.95 20.84
C ALA A 114 -6.39 4.46 22.27
N LYS A 115 -7.41 4.41 23.14
CA LYS A 115 -7.25 4.75 24.56
C LYS A 115 -6.28 3.84 25.29
N ARG A 116 -6.28 2.54 24.97
CA ARG A 116 -5.37 1.58 25.56
C ARG A 116 -3.92 1.79 25.09
N LEU A 117 -3.73 2.20 23.85
CA LEU A 117 -2.41 2.58 23.31
C LEU A 117 -1.87 3.86 23.97
N GLY A 118 -2.76 4.77 24.38
CA GLY A 118 -2.41 6.15 24.74
C GLY A 118 -2.23 7.06 23.53
N PHE A 119 -2.76 8.28 23.60
CA PHE A 119 -2.55 9.28 22.56
C PHE A 119 -1.14 9.88 22.64
N PRO A 120 -0.52 10.28 21.51
CA PRO A 120 -1.07 10.26 20.15
C PRO A 120 -1.09 8.85 19.53
N VAL A 121 -2.03 8.62 18.60
CA VAL A 121 -2.09 7.42 17.77
C VAL A 121 -2.13 7.77 16.28
N VAL A 122 -1.73 6.84 15.44
CA VAL A 122 -1.82 6.93 13.98
C VAL A 122 -3.07 6.21 13.52
N VAL A 123 -3.85 6.89 12.68
CA VAL A 123 -4.99 6.34 11.93
C VAL A 123 -4.64 6.36 10.46
N LYS A 124 -4.78 5.25 9.76
CA LYS A 124 -4.46 5.15 8.33
C LYS A 124 -5.28 4.08 7.61
N PRO A 125 -5.61 4.26 6.32
CA PRO A 125 -6.18 3.19 5.50
C PRO A 125 -5.27 1.97 5.47
N ASN A 126 -5.85 0.77 5.47
CA ASN A 126 -5.10 -0.49 5.41
C ASN A 126 -4.44 -0.70 4.06
N SER A 127 -5.14 -0.41 2.99
CA SER A 127 -4.60 -0.33 1.63
C SER A 127 -4.17 1.11 1.29
N GLY A 128 -3.59 1.30 0.16
CA GLY A 128 -3.15 2.64 -0.26
C GLY A 128 -1.69 2.96 0.08
N SER A 129 -1.20 4.05 -0.49
CA SER A 129 0.21 4.43 -0.49
C SER A 129 0.41 5.94 -0.37
N GLN A 130 1.66 6.37 -0.29
CA GLN A 130 2.06 7.79 -0.32
C GLN A 130 1.43 8.66 0.78
N GLY A 131 1.14 8.09 1.94
CA GLY A 131 0.58 8.84 3.08
C GLY A 131 -0.87 9.27 2.93
N SER A 132 -1.57 8.83 1.89
CA SER A 132 -2.99 9.18 1.68
C SER A 132 -3.84 8.69 2.85
N GLY A 133 -4.58 9.60 3.47
CA GLY A 133 -5.48 9.30 4.59
C GLY A 133 -4.79 8.97 5.91
N VAL A 134 -3.47 9.19 6.03
CA VAL A 134 -2.73 9.00 7.28
C VAL A 134 -2.89 10.24 8.17
N ALA A 135 -3.23 10.03 9.43
CA ALA A 135 -3.35 11.09 10.44
C ALA A 135 -2.73 10.66 11.76
N ILE A 136 -1.96 11.56 12.39
CA ILE A 136 -1.60 11.48 13.80
C ILE A 136 -2.68 12.24 14.57
N VAL A 137 -3.25 11.61 15.58
CA VAL A 137 -4.38 12.16 16.34
C VAL A 137 -4.08 12.16 17.83
N HIS A 138 -4.45 13.23 18.51
CA HIS A 138 -4.06 13.50 19.89
C HIS A 138 -5.23 13.40 20.88
N ASN A 139 -6.46 13.38 20.39
CA ASN A 139 -7.66 13.37 21.23
C ASN A 139 -8.84 12.67 20.54
N ARG A 140 -9.92 12.48 21.31
CA ARG A 140 -11.16 11.84 20.88
C ARG A 140 -11.75 12.48 19.60
N ARG A 141 -11.83 13.80 19.56
CA ARG A 141 -12.46 14.54 18.44
C ARG A 141 -11.68 14.32 17.14
N GLU A 142 -10.36 14.44 17.20
CA GLU A 142 -9.47 14.19 16.08
C GLU A 142 -9.55 12.73 15.62
N PHE A 143 -9.58 11.80 16.58
CA PHE A 143 -9.67 10.37 16.29
C PHE A 143 -10.90 10.04 15.45
N TYR A 144 -12.11 10.39 15.90
CA TYR A 144 -13.32 10.08 15.15
C TYR A 144 -13.38 10.79 13.79
N ARG A 145 -12.84 12.00 13.69
CA ARG A 145 -12.72 12.71 12.40
C ARG A 145 -11.79 11.97 11.45
N ALA A 146 -10.62 11.55 11.92
CA ALA A 146 -9.65 10.82 11.13
C ALA A 146 -10.17 9.45 10.70
N MET A 147 -10.82 8.69 11.62
CA MET A 147 -11.42 7.41 11.29
C MET A 147 -12.48 7.52 10.18
N ARG A 148 -13.39 8.49 10.30
CA ARG A 148 -14.42 8.73 9.27
C ARG A 148 -13.81 9.15 7.92
N ALA A 149 -12.74 9.94 7.94
CA ALA A 149 -12.03 10.33 6.73
C ALA A 149 -11.31 9.13 6.08
N ALA A 150 -10.67 8.28 6.89
CA ALA A 150 -10.00 7.08 6.43
C ALA A 150 -11.00 6.04 5.86
N PHE A 151 -12.17 5.87 6.49
CA PHE A 151 -13.23 4.99 5.98
C PHE A 151 -13.85 5.43 4.65
N LYS A 152 -13.69 6.69 4.25
CA LYS A 152 -14.06 7.14 2.88
C LYS A 152 -13.08 6.66 1.82
N LEU A 153 -11.88 6.26 2.22
CA LEU A 153 -10.81 5.81 1.34
C LEU A 153 -10.67 4.28 1.33
N ASP A 154 -10.96 3.65 2.47
CA ASP A 154 -10.80 2.21 2.65
C ASP A 154 -11.79 1.70 3.71
N ARG A 155 -12.44 0.59 3.44
CA ARG A 155 -13.33 -0.09 4.40
C ARG A 155 -12.60 -0.69 5.62
N VAL A 156 -11.28 -0.81 5.55
CA VAL A 156 -10.40 -1.30 6.61
C VAL A 156 -9.41 -0.21 6.99
N VAL A 157 -9.41 0.17 8.26
CA VAL A 157 -8.56 1.24 8.80
C VAL A 157 -7.71 0.69 9.93
N LEU A 158 -6.44 1.03 9.92
CA LEU A 158 -5.45 0.59 10.88
C LEU A 158 -5.19 1.68 11.90
N VAL A 159 -5.18 1.29 13.18
CA VAL A 159 -4.82 2.14 14.33
C VAL A 159 -3.58 1.56 15.00
N GLN A 160 -2.57 2.39 15.23
CA GLN A 160 -1.29 1.99 15.80
C GLN A 160 -0.63 3.12 16.60
N ARG A 161 0.42 2.79 17.34
CA ARG A 161 1.32 3.81 17.92
C ARG A 161 2.09 4.54 16.82
N PRO A 162 2.40 5.84 16.99
CA PRO A 162 3.33 6.52 16.11
C PRO A 162 4.74 5.91 16.29
N VAL A 163 5.46 5.81 15.18
CA VAL A 163 6.88 5.46 15.17
C VAL A 163 7.65 6.69 14.74
N TYR A 164 8.59 7.11 15.54
CA TYR A 164 9.45 8.26 15.25
C TYR A 164 10.79 7.76 14.70
N GLY A 165 11.29 8.43 13.68
CA GLY A 165 12.55 8.07 13.05
C GLY A 165 12.69 8.63 11.64
N ARG A 166 13.72 8.18 10.95
CA ARG A 166 13.92 8.49 9.53
C ARG A 166 13.26 7.42 8.68
N ASP A 167 12.59 7.85 7.62
CA ASP A 167 12.03 6.95 6.63
C ASP A 167 13.10 6.49 5.65
N TYR A 168 13.20 5.17 5.47
CA TYR A 168 14.07 4.56 4.47
C TYR A 168 13.23 3.69 3.54
N ARG A 169 13.59 3.69 2.27
CA ARG A 169 13.07 2.74 1.29
C ARG A 169 14.18 1.77 0.90
N LEU A 170 14.00 0.52 1.26
CA LEU A 170 14.86 -0.56 0.81
C LEU A 170 14.21 -1.24 -0.41
N VAL A 171 14.99 -1.41 -1.45
CA VAL A 171 14.60 -2.19 -2.63
C VAL A 171 15.47 -3.43 -2.62
N VAL A 172 14.84 -4.59 -2.53
CA VAL A 172 15.53 -5.88 -2.55
C VAL A 172 15.13 -6.60 -3.83
N LEU A 173 16.10 -7.05 -4.56
CA LEU A 173 15.94 -7.96 -5.70
C LEU A 173 16.66 -9.25 -5.33
N ASP A 174 15.89 -10.32 -5.27
CA ASP A 174 16.39 -11.66 -4.99
C ASP A 174 16.89 -12.30 -6.29
N ASN A 175 17.99 -13.05 -6.21
CA ASN A 175 18.59 -13.75 -7.36
C ASN A 175 18.11 -15.20 -7.42
#